data_42271c2984666d6cd714e7401fbd0ed8
#
_entry.id   42271c2984666d6cd714e7401fbd0ed8
#
_cell.length_a   1.000
_cell.length_b   1.000
_cell.length_c   1.000
_cell.angle_alpha   90.00
_cell.angle_beta   90.00
_cell.angle_gamma   90.00
#
_symmetry.space_group_name_H-M   'P 1'
#
loop_
_entity.id
_entity.type
_entity.pdbx_description
1 polymer ?
#
loop_
_entity_poly.entity_id
_entity_poly.type
_entity_poly.pdbx_seq_one_letter_code
_entity_poly.pdbx_strand_id
1 'polypeptide(L)'
;VSEYDPFDELPEVDLLPAYLRASAASAGKTYGELSYNKRSRSWVIKGEPIVCQMAKRLFPGCDGKGRGVARFPANRRNAGDLHWLMLRYPLTVRPTDAARWEQALQDARDYAAARERARCAPQVLDPSPAFFRGQLMPFQREGAAYLVNTPRALLADEMGLGKTVQALAAVAELQAYPLLLVVPPHLVTNWQREIRSFLRNADGNEPTVHVLRGLKPYDLPCAQIYIVHYLLLRGWKQALPKLDFAAVIFDEIQELRHSGTEKYSAASLVAEKAPRVIGLSGTPIYTLNEALQLTSEAKITVDGLFSGPKQSEGDET
;
A
#
# COMPACT_ATOMS: atom_id res chain seq x y z
N VAL A 1 -5.18 -33.34 11.96
CA VAL A 1 -4.03 -32.69 12.61
C VAL A 1 -4.23 -31.23 12.32
N SER A 2 -4.67 -30.45 13.33
CA SER A 2 -4.77 -28.99 13.19
C SER A 2 -3.36 -28.43 13.03
N GLU A 3 -3.11 -27.73 11.94
CA GLU A 3 -1.89 -26.98 11.76
C GLU A 3 -1.78 -25.97 12.90
N TYR A 4 -0.77 -26.14 13.73
CA TYR A 4 -0.39 -25.19 14.77
C TYR A 4 0.27 -23.99 14.08
N ASP A 5 -0.45 -22.88 14.02
CA ASP A 5 0.15 -21.60 13.63
C ASP A 5 0.78 -20.95 14.88
N PRO A 6 2.11 -20.88 14.97
CA PRO A 6 2.78 -20.29 16.13
C PRO A 6 2.48 -18.80 16.33
N PHE A 7 1.78 -18.15 15.40
CA PHE A 7 1.41 -16.73 15.48
C PHE A 7 0.00 -16.48 15.99
N ASP A 8 -0.85 -17.55 16.06
CA ASP A 8 -2.20 -17.45 16.65
C ASP A 8 -2.18 -17.18 18.17
N GLU A 9 -1.05 -17.42 18.84
CA GLU A 9 -0.90 -17.23 20.28
C GLU A 9 -0.30 -15.87 20.68
N LEU A 10 0.23 -15.08 19.73
CA LEU A 10 0.76 -13.75 20.07
C LEU A 10 -0.37 -12.71 20.04
N PRO A 11 -0.66 -12.04 21.17
CA PRO A 11 -1.62 -10.97 21.16
C PRO A 11 -1.19 -9.88 20.16
N GLU A 12 -2.11 -9.42 19.31
CA GLU A 12 -1.83 -8.39 18.28
C GLU A 12 -1.10 -7.15 18.83
N VAL A 13 -1.28 -6.89 20.11
CA VAL A 13 -0.68 -5.76 20.82
C VAL A 13 0.85 -5.87 20.90
N ASP A 14 1.40 -7.07 20.96
CA ASP A 14 2.87 -7.28 21.09
C ASP A 14 3.63 -7.06 19.77
N LEU A 15 2.92 -7.07 18.64
CA LEU A 15 3.50 -6.77 17.33
C LEU A 15 3.62 -5.26 17.06
N LEU A 16 3.01 -4.42 17.90
CA LEU A 16 3.01 -2.98 17.70
C LEU A 16 4.30 -2.32 18.21
N PRO A 17 4.84 -1.32 17.50
CA PRO A 17 5.88 -0.45 18.02
C PRO A 17 5.49 0.16 19.38
N ALA A 18 6.43 0.27 20.29
CA ALA A 18 6.19 0.73 21.67
C ALA A 18 5.39 2.06 21.74
N TYR A 19 5.66 3.00 20.83
CA TYR A 19 4.93 4.28 20.79
C TYR A 19 3.46 4.15 20.40
N LEU A 20 3.06 3.09 19.67
CA LEU A 20 1.66 2.83 19.33
C LEU A 20 0.92 2.06 20.43
N ARG A 21 1.66 1.36 21.30
CA ARG A 21 1.11 0.68 22.49
C ARG A 21 0.85 1.64 23.64
N ALA A 22 1.66 2.68 23.76
CA ALA A 22 1.53 3.64 24.85
C ALA A 22 0.23 4.44 24.72
N SER A 23 -0.50 4.59 25.83
CA SER A 23 -1.58 5.56 25.92
C SER A 23 -0.99 6.95 26.19
N ALA A 24 -1.55 7.97 25.55
CA ALA A 24 -1.21 9.35 25.87
C ALA A 24 -1.56 9.61 27.34
N ALA A 25 -0.56 9.86 28.17
CA ALA A 25 -0.78 10.11 29.59
C ALA A 25 -1.67 11.35 29.75
N SER A 26 -2.86 11.15 30.31
CA SER A 26 -3.78 12.21 30.65
C SER A 26 -3.39 12.77 32.02
N ALA A 27 -2.38 13.63 32.09
CA ALA A 27 -2.23 14.46 33.29
C ALA A 27 -1.30 15.65 33.00
N GLY A 28 -1.77 16.85 33.13
CA GLY A 28 -0.94 18.03 33.21
C GLY A 28 -1.12 19.02 32.06
N LYS A 29 -0.02 19.55 31.60
CA LYS A 29 0.04 20.62 30.59
C LYS A 29 -0.30 20.08 29.20
N THR A 30 -1.28 20.71 28.53
CA THR A 30 -1.54 20.51 27.10
C THR A 30 -0.83 21.60 26.27
N TYR A 31 -0.31 21.21 25.11
CA TYR A 31 0.49 22.08 24.25
C TYR A 31 -0.30 22.65 23.07
N GLY A 32 -1.60 22.36 23.01
CA GLY A 32 -2.50 22.85 21.99
C GLY A 32 -3.70 21.96 21.74
N GLU A 33 -4.43 22.27 20.68
CA GLU A 33 -5.64 21.55 20.25
C GLU A 33 -5.40 20.86 18.91
N LEU A 34 -5.86 19.61 18.80
CA LEU A 34 -5.95 18.85 17.55
C LEU A 34 -7.39 18.89 17.03
N SER A 35 -7.58 19.23 15.77
CA SER A 35 -8.86 19.26 15.08
C SER A 35 -8.77 18.71 13.67
N TYR A 36 -9.90 18.30 13.08
CA TYR A 36 -9.99 17.78 11.73
C TYR A 36 -10.70 18.77 10.80
N ASN A 37 -10.06 19.05 9.66
CA ASN A 37 -10.66 19.86 8.61
C ASN A 37 -11.27 18.96 7.51
N LYS A 38 -12.61 18.90 7.44
CA LYS A 38 -13.34 18.07 6.47
C LYS A 38 -13.10 18.46 5.01
N ARG A 39 -12.91 19.78 4.72
CA ARG A 39 -12.70 20.24 3.33
C ARG A 39 -11.37 19.80 2.77
N SER A 40 -10.29 19.95 3.57
CA SER A 40 -8.93 19.60 3.14
C SER A 40 -8.52 18.19 3.53
N ARG A 41 -9.40 17.40 4.19
CA ARG A 41 -9.10 16.07 4.73
C ARG A 41 -7.76 16.04 5.50
N SER A 42 -7.58 17.00 6.39
CA SER A 42 -6.32 17.22 7.10
C SER A 42 -6.51 17.37 8.59
N TRP A 43 -5.52 16.92 9.37
CA TRP A 43 -5.37 17.27 10.76
C TRP A 43 -4.80 18.67 10.89
N VAL A 44 -5.24 19.39 11.90
CA VAL A 44 -4.80 20.75 12.21
C VAL A 44 -4.42 20.83 13.68
N ILE A 45 -3.17 21.14 13.97
CA ILE A 45 -2.68 21.46 15.30
C ILE A 45 -2.70 22.98 15.44
N LYS A 46 -3.34 23.48 16.50
CA LYS A 46 -3.25 24.87 16.94
C LYS A 46 -2.70 24.89 18.37
N GLY A 47 -1.54 25.49 18.58
CA GLY A 47 -0.91 25.43 19.89
C GLY A 47 0.44 26.12 19.96
N GLU A 48 1.26 25.67 20.89
CA GLU A 48 2.59 26.26 21.11
C GLU A 48 3.43 26.23 19.84
N PRO A 49 4.17 27.34 19.54
CA PRO A 49 4.96 27.45 18.32
C PRO A 49 5.95 26.31 18.11
N ILE A 50 6.55 25.81 19.20
CA ILE A 50 7.52 24.72 19.14
C ILE A 50 6.91 23.42 18.62
N VAL A 51 5.70 23.07 19.06
CA VAL A 51 4.98 21.87 18.63
C VAL A 51 4.57 21.98 17.17
N CYS A 52 4.06 23.14 16.78
CA CYS A 52 3.72 23.41 15.38
C CYS A 52 4.93 23.40 14.44
N GLN A 53 6.09 23.86 14.90
CA GLN A 53 7.33 23.76 14.14
C GLN A 53 7.81 22.33 13.99
N MET A 54 7.72 21.53 15.06
CA MET A 54 8.04 20.09 15.00
C MET A 54 7.09 19.36 14.04
N ALA A 55 5.79 19.62 14.11
CA ALA A 55 4.82 19.07 13.19
C ALA A 55 5.15 19.40 11.72
N LYS A 56 5.58 20.65 11.44
CA LYS A 56 5.99 21.06 10.08
C LYS A 56 7.24 20.33 9.56
N ARG A 57 8.10 19.88 10.45
CA ARG A 57 9.28 19.07 10.09
C ARG A 57 8.95 17.58 9.96
N LEU A 58 8.03 17.08 10.80
CA LEU A 58 7.67 15.68 10.90
C LEU A 58 6.73 15.24 9.76
N PHE A 59 5.73 16.07 9.42
CA PHE A 59 4.69 15.69 8.47
C PHE A 59 4.97 16.22 7.07
N PRO A 60 5.16 15.35 6.06
CA PRO A 60 5.29 15.75 4.66
C PRO A 60 4.06 16.53 4.18
N GLY A 61 4.29 17.61 3.43
CA GLY A 61 3.22 18.47 2.93
C GLY A 61 2.52 19.28 4.03
N CYS A 62 3.10 19.38 5.22
CA CYS A 62 2.56 20.21 6.29
C CYS A 62 2.62 21.69 5.91
N ASP A 63 1.49 22.34 5.98
CA ASP A 63 1.35 23.79 5.80
C ASP A 63 0.81 24.45 7.08
N GLY A 64 0.57 25.75 7.02
CA GLY A 64 -0.02 26.52 8.09
C GLY A 64 0.61 27.90 8.16
N LYS A 65 -0.21 28.94 8.01
CA LYS A 65 0.24 30.33 8.16
C LYS A 65 0.45 30.64 9.65
N GLY A 66 1.60 31.23 9.98
CA GLY A 66 1.93 31.61 11.35
C GLY A 66 2.70 30.54 12.13
N ARG A 67 3.14 30.93 13.35
CA ARG A 67 3.98 30.08 14.21
C ARG A 67 3.19 29.04 15.02
N GLY A 68 1.90 29.29 15.25
CA GLY A 68 1.04 28.48 16.12
C GLY A 68 0.05 27.55 15.39
N VAL A 69 0.24 27.30 14.09
CA VAL A 69 -0.64 26.41 13.29
C VAL A 69 0.20 25.51 12.43
N ALA A 70 -0.18 24.22 12.43
CA ALA A 70 0.34 23.20 11.52
C ALA A 70 -0.84 22.40 10.95
N ARG A 71 -0.88 22.23 9.62
CA ARG A 71 -1.92 21.44 8.92
C ARG A 71 -1.24 20.43 8.03
N PHE A 72 -1.67 19.16 8.11
CA PHE A 72 -1.08 18.08 7.34
C PHE A 72 -2.15 17.03 6.96
N PRO A 73 -1.93 16.26 5.87
CA PRO A 73 -2.89 15.25 5.42
C PRO A 73 -3.24 14.23 6.50
N ALA A 74 -4.53 13.89 6.60
CA ALA A 74 -5.01 12.86 7.52
C ALA A 74 -4.92 11.50 6.84
N ASN A 75 -3.76 10.86 6.96
CA ASN A 75 -3.50 9.50 6.50
C ASN A 75 -2.98 8.63 7.65
N ARG A 76 -2.92 7.31 7.45
CA ARG A 76 -2.52 6.31 8.46
C ARG A 76 -1.12 6.57 9.02
N ARG A 77 -0.17 6.91 8.14
CA ARG A 77 1.21 7.22 8.54
C ARG A 77 1.24 8.42 9.48
N ASN A 78 0.62 9.53 9.05
CA ASN A 78 0.60 10.74 9.83
C ASN A 78 -0.16 10.56 11.16
N ALA A 79 -1.15 9.66 11.24
CA ALA A 79 -1.83 9.33 12.48
C ALA A 79 -0.88 8.64 13.49
N GLY A 80 -0.06 7.69 13.03
CA GLY A 80 0.95 7.06 13.90
C GLY A 80 2.02 8.04 14.39
N ASP A 81 2.56 8.86 13.47
CA ASP A 81 3.56 9.87 13.80
C ASP A 81 2.97 10.98 14.71
N LEU A 82 1.69 11.32 14.51
CA LEU A 82 0.96 12.26 15.37
C LEU A 82 0.77 11.70 16.79
N HIS A 83 0.42 10.43 16.91
CA HIS A 83 0.32 9.79 18.21
C HIS A 83 1.65 9.83 18.96
N TRP A 84 2.76 9.53 18.28
CA TRP A 84 4.10 9.66 18.85
C TRP A 84 4.40 11.10 19.30
N LEU A 85 4.01 12.10 18.51
CA LEU A 85 4.16 13.52 18.88
C LEU A 85 3.33 13.85 20.12
N MET A 86 2.08 13.34 20.20
CA MET A 86 1.16 13.59 21.32
C MET A 86 1.60 12.92 22.63
N LEU A 87 2.34 11.81 22.58
CA LEU A 87 2.96 11.22 23.76
C LEU A 87 3.99 12.15 24.41
N ARG A 88 4.67 12.96 23.61
CA ARG A 88 5.70 13.90 24.07
C ARG A 88 5.15 15.30 24.32
N TYR A 89 4.19 15.71 23.55
CA TYR A 89 3.52 17.02 23.62
C TYR A 89 2.00 16.81 23.59
N PRO A 90 1.36 16.50 24.72
CA PRO A 90 -0.06 16.23 24.76
C PRO A 90 -0.90 17.36 24.13
N LEU A 91 -1.81 16.98 23.26
CA LEU A 91 -2.77 17.88 22.62
C LEU A 91 -4.18 17.52 23.05
N THR A 92 -5.03 18.52 23.25
CA THR A 92 -6.45 18.29 23.46
C THR A 92 -7.11 18.00 22.13
N VAL A 93 -7.69 16.81 21.97
CA VAL A 93 -8.47 16.50 20.76
C VAL A 93 -9.83 17.19 20.88
N ARG A 94 -10.26 17.90 19.84
CA ARG A 94 -11.58 18.53 19.82
C ARG A 94 -12.66 17.47 19.99
N PRO A 95 -13.65 17.64 20.89
CA PRO A 95 -14.65 16.61 21.17
C PRO A 95 -15.40 16.10 19.93
N THR A 96 -15.70 16.98 18.97
CA THR A 96 -16.37 16.61 17.70
C THR A 96 -15.52 15.75 16.78
N ASP A 97 -14.23 15.69 17.00
CA ASP A 97 -13.25 14.99 16.17
C ASP A 97 -12.63 13.77 16.89
N ALA A 98 -13.00 13.54 18.18
CA ALA A 98 -12.43 12.49 19.01
C ALA A 98 -12.62 11.09 18.41
N ALA A 99 -13.86 10.74 18.04
CA ALA A 99 -14.13 9.43 17.42
C ALA A 99 -13.35 9.22 16.12
N ARG A 100 -13.15 10.28 15.32
CA ARG A 100 -12.34 10.23 14.10
C ARG A 100 -10.86 10.03 14.40
N TRP A 101 -10.37 10.64 15.47
CA TRP A 101 -9.00 10.45 15.92
C TRP A 101 -8.75 9.02 16.39
N GLU A 102 -9.64 8.49 17.22
CA GLU A 102 -9.57 7.11 17.68
C GLU A 102 -9.55 6.11 16.54
N GLN A 103 -10.44 6.29 15.55
CA GLN A 103 -10.45 5.46 14.34
C GLN A 103 -9.13 5.57 13.55
N ALA A 104 -8.64 6.79 13.35
CA ALA A 104 -7.38 6.99 12.62
C ALA A 104 -6.17 6.37 13.34
N LEU A 105 -6.17 6.39 14.67
CA LEU A 105 -5.14 5.74 15.48
C LEU A 105 -5.27 4.22 15.43
N GLN A 106 -6.50 3.68 15.49
CA GLN A 106 -6.73 2.24 15.33
C GLN A 106 -6.27 1.77 13.94
N ASP A 107 -6.65 2.46 12.87
CA ASP A 107 -6.20 2.16 11.51
C ASP A 107 -4.66 2.18 11.39
N ALA A 108 -3.99 3.07 12.11
CA ALA A 108 -2.52 3.12 12.14
C ALA A 108 -1.91 1.92 12.90
N ARG A 109 -2.55 1.49 14.00
CA ARG A 109 -2.15 0.30 14.77
C ARG A 109 -2.32 -0.97 13.96
N ASP A 110 -3.49 -1.16 13.35
CA ASP A 110 -3.81 -2.33 12.52
C ASP A 110 -2.83 -2.44 11.36
N TYR A 111 -2.49 -1.29 10.76
CA TYR A 111 -1.50 -1.24 9.70
C TYR A 111 -0.10 -1.61 10.18
N ALA A 112 0.34 -1.09 11.34
CA ALA A 112 1.65 -1.42 11.90
C ALA A 112 1.74 -2.90 12.29
N ALA A 113 0.68 -3.47 12.87
CA ALA A 113 0.58 -4.89 13.21
C ALA A 113 0.62 -5.77 11.96
N ALA A 114 -0.13 -5.42 10.90
CA ALA A 114 -0.11 -6.13 9.64
C ALA A 114 1.29 -6.11 8.99
N ARG A 115 1.99 -4.99 9.08
CA ARG A 115 3.36 -4.86 8.57
C ARG A 115 4.35 -5.72 9.34
N GLU A 116 4.23 -5.79 10.67
CA GLU A 116 5.12 -6.62 11.48
C GLU A 116 4.82 -8.11 11.25
N ARG A 117 3.55 -8.51 11.17
CA ARG A 117 3.17 -9.86 10.74
C ARG A 117 3.77 -10.22 9.38
N ALA A 118 3.70 -9.30 8.41
CA ALA A 118 4.32 -9.51 7.09
C ALA A 118 5.84 -9.71 7.15
N ARG A 119 6.53 -9.09 8.11
CA ARG A 119 7.99 -9.29 8.32
C ARG A 119 8.30 -10.64 8.93
N CYS A 120 7.41 -11.17 9.77
CA CYS A 120 7.57 -12.46 10.45
C CYS A 120 6.99 -13.63 9.63
N ALA A 121 6.21 -13.34 8.57
CA ALA A 121 5.57 -14.34 7.72
C ALA A 121 6.59 -15.17 6.90
N PRO A 122 6.18 -16.33 6.37
CA PRO A 122 7.01 -17.13 5.48
C PRO A 122 7.61 -16.29 4.36
N GLN A 123 8.92 -16.40 4.17
CA GLN A 123 9.66 -15.63 3.15
C GLN A 123 9.59 -16.28 1.77
N VAL A 124 9.03 -17.47 1.66
CA VAL A 124 8.97 -18.26 0.43
C VAL A 124 7.55 -18.76 0.21
N LEU A 125 7.01 -18.58 -1.00
CA LEU A 125 5.70 -19.05 -1.42
C LEU A 125 5.83 -20.18 -2.45
N ASP A 126 5.15 -21.27 -2.18
CA ASP A 126 4.82 -22.32 -3.14
C ASP A 126 3.33 -22.24 -3.45
N PRO A 127 2.93 -21.55 -4.54
CA PRO A 127 1.52 -21.35 -4.83
C PRO A 127 0.81 -22.70 -5.09
N SER A 128 -0.44 -22.80 -4.65
CA SER A 128 -1.25 -24.01 -4.84
C SER A 128 -1.34 -24.37 -6.33
N PRO A 129 -1.00 -25.62 -6.72
CA PRO A 129 -1.10 -26.08 -8.11
C PRO A 129 -2.54 -26.12 -8.64
N ALA A 130 -3.54 -26.01 -7.75
CA ALA A 130 -4.94 -25.91 -8.15
C ALA A 130 -5.23 -24.56 -8.82
N PHE A 131 -4.54 -23.49 -8.42
CA PHE A 131 -4.81 -22.12 -8.88
C PHE A 131 -3.67 -21.52 -9.70
N PHE A 132 -2.46 -22.10 -9.60
CA PHE A 132 -1.27 -21.62 -10.32
C PHE A 132 -0.61 -22.76 -11.07
N ARG A 133 -0.36 -22.56 -12.36
CA ARG A 133 0.40 -23.48 -13.20
C ARG A 133 1.80 -22.93 -13.48
N GLY A 134 2.80 -23.68 -13.11
CA GLY A 134 4.20 -23.32 -13.37
C GLY A 134 5.06 -23.53 -12.13
N GLN A 135 6.34 -23.33 -12.31
CA GLN A 135 7.33 -23.38 -11.23
C GLN A 135 7.98 -22.01 -11.08
N LEU A 136 8.04 -21.51 -9.87
CA LEU A 136 8.73 -20.28 -9.55
C LEU A 136 10.21 -20.56 -9.26
N MET A 137 11.07 -19.70 -9.75
CA MET A 137 12.47 -19.66 -9.31
C MET A 137 12.56 -19.28 -7.83
N PRO A 138 13.64 -19.63 -7.10
CA PRO A 138 13.75 -19.31 -5.67
C PRO A 138 13.46 -17.85 -5.33
N PHE A 139 14.07 -16.89 -6.02
CA PHE A 139 13.83 -15.47 -5.80
C PHE A 139 12.41 -15.03 -6.16
N GLN A 140 11.76 -15.67 -7.14
CA GLN A 140 10.35 -15.40 -7.48
C GLN A 140 9.41 -15.90 -6.39
N ARG A 141 9.74 -16.99 -5.70
CA ARG A 141 9.00 -17.49 -4.55
C ARG A 141 9.06 -16.51 -3.37
N GLU A 142 10.23 -15.89 -3.15
CA GLU A 142 10.42 -14.84 -2.15
C GLU A 142 9.61 -13.59 -2.50
N GLY A 143 9.69 -13.12 -3.75
CA GLY A 143 8.93 -11.96 -4.21
C GLY A 143 7.42 -12.19 -4.17
N ALA A 144 6.94 -13.39 -4.54
CA ALA A 144 5.53 -13.74 -4.44
C ALA A 144 5.06 -13.80 -2.97
N ALA A 145 5.86 -14.37 -2.05
CA ALA A 145 5.60 -14.36 -0.63
C ALA A 145 5.51 -12.93 -0.07
N TYR A 146 6.44 -12.06 -0.47
CA TYR A 146 6.40 -10.64 -0.11
C TYR A 146 5.08 -9.98 -0.56
N LEU A 147 4.61 -10.24 -1.78
CA LEU A 147 3.36 -9.69 -2.31
C LEU A 147 2.12 -10.21 -1.57
N VAL A 148 2.12 -11.49 -1.16
CA VAL A 148 1.05 -12.09 -0.35
C VAL A 148 0.99 -11.45 1.03
N ASN A 149 2.14 -11.28 1.67
CA ASN A 149 2.23 -10.82 3.05
C ASN A 149 2.09 -9.29 3.19
N THR A 150 2.26 -8.53 2.09
CA THR A 150 2.25 -7.06 2.10
C THR A 150 1.02 -6.53 1.36
N PRO A 151 0.00 -6.00 2.06
CA PRO A 151 -1.23 -5.52 1.42
C PRO A 151 -1.01 -4.41 0.38
N ARG A 152 0.02 -3.57 0.57
CA ARG A 152 0.40 -2.51 -0.35
C ARG A 152 1.88 -2.62 -0.66
N ALA A 153 2.21 -3.27 -1.77
CA ALA A 153 3.56 -3.67 -2.12
C ALA A 153 4.05 -3.01 -3.40
N LEU A 154 5.35 -2.74 -3.48
CA LEU A 154 6.06 -2.44 -4.72
C LEU A 154 7.09 -3.54 -4.95
N LEU A 155 6.98 -4.24 -6.06
CA LEU A 155 7.97 -5.17 -6.54
C LEU A 155 8.87 -4.46 -7.56
N ALA A 156 10.11 -4.21 -7.17
CA ALA A 156 11.06 -3.38 -7.90
C ALA A 156 12.25 -4.19 -8.43
N ASP A 157 12.00 -5.43 -8.82
CA ASP A 157 13.00 -6.29 -9.43
C ASP A 157 13.46 -5.77 -10.79
N GLU A 158 14.65 -6.13 -11.21
CA GLU A 158 15.17 -5.82 -12.54
C GLU A 158 14.27 -6.32 -13.67
N MET A 159 14.41 -5.73 -14.84
CA MET A 159 13.67 -6.16 -16.03
C MET A 159 14.02 -7.62 -16.38
N GLY A 160 13.00 -8.40 -16.76
CA GLY A 160 13.18 -9.80 -17.15
C GLY A 160 13.12 -10.81 -15.98
N LEU A 161 13.11 -10.41 -14.73
CA LEU A 161 13.04 -11.31 -13.57
C LEU A 161 11.64 -11.88 -13.29
N GLY A 162 10.67 -11.69 -14.19
CA GLY A 162 9.35 -12.31 -14.08
C GLY A 162 8.45 -11.70 -12.99
N LYS A 163 8.46 -10.37 -12.81
CA LYS A 163 7.55 -9.68 -11.90
C LYS A 163 6.08 -10.02 -12.14
N THR A 164 5.68 -10.16 -13.39
CA THR A 164 4.34 -10.59 -13.79
C THR A 164 3.97 -11.94 -13.20
N VAL A 165 4.86 -12.92 -13.31
CA VAL A 165 4.65 -14.28 -12.79
C VAL A 165 4.55 -14.28 -11.26
N GLN A 166 5.39 -13.51 -10.58
CA GLN A 166 5.35 -13.34 -9.13
C GLN A 166 4.00 -12.72 -8.67
N ALA A 167 3.54 -11.69 -9.37
CA ALA A 167 2.25 -11.05 -9.08
C ALA A 167 1.06 -12.00 -9.32
N LEU A 168 1.10 -12.79 -10.40
CA LEU A 168 0.08 -13.79 -10.69
C LEU A 168 0.08 -14.92 -9.65
N ALA A 169 1.25 -15.37 -9.19
CA ALA A 169 1.36 -16.34 -8.11
C ALA A 169 0.75 -15.82 -6.81
N ALA A 170 0.99 -14.57 -6.46
CA ALA A 170 0.37 -13.93 -5.30
C ALA A 170 -1.16 -13.81 -5.44
N VAL A 171 -1.66 -13.46 -6.62
CA VAL A 171 -3.12 -13.42 -6.91
C VAL A 171 -3.74 -14.80 -6.78
N ALA A 172 -3.07 -15.83 -7.29
CA ALA A 172 -3.52 -17.22 -7.21
C ALA A 172 -3.62 -17.70 -5.76
N GLU A 173 -2.63 -17.41 -4.95
CA GLU A 173 -2.61 -17.80 -3.52
C GLU A 173 -3.70 -17.08 -2.73
N LEU A 174 -3.88 -15.80 -2.97
CA LEU A 174 -4.87 -14.98 -2.27
C LEU A 174 -6.28 -15.12 -2.80
N GLN A 175 -6.49 -15.75 -3.96
CA GLN A 175 -7.76 -15.76 -4.68
C GLN A 175 -8.38 -14.37 -4.79
N ALA A 176 -7.52 -13.36 -5.06
CA ALA A 176 -7.86 -11.94 -4.98
C ALA A 176 -8.66 -11.47 -6.21
N TYR A 177 -9.92 -11.92 -6.30
CA TYR A 177 -10.86 -11.58 -7.36
C TYR A 177 -12.08 -10.80 -6.80
N PRO A 178 -12.67 -9.87 -7.59
CA PRO A 178 -12.20 -9.39 -8.89
C PRO A 178 -10.89 -8.61 -8.80
N LEU A 179 -10.01 -8.84 -9.77
CA LEU A 179 -8.71 -8.17 -9.91
C LEU A 179 -8.79 -7.08 -10.97
N LEU A 180 -8.25 -5.90 -10.68
CA LEU A 180 -7.99 -4.86 -11.67
C LEU A 180 -6.51 -4.82 -12.03
N LEU A 181 -6.20 -4.97 -13.32
CA LEU A 181 -4.86 -4.78 -13.88
C LEU A 181 -4.80 -3.45 -14.63
N VAL A 182 -3.93 -2.58 -14.22
CA VAL A 182 -3.65 -1.29 -14.87
C VAL A 182 -2.27 -1.38 -15.52
N VAL A 183 -2.24 -1.37 -16.85
CA VAL A 183 -1.03 -1.70 -17.61
C VAL A 183 -0.79 -0.69 -18.75
N PRO A 184 0.43 -0.56 -19.28
CA PRO A 184 0.68 0.12 -20.54
C PRO A 184 -0.08 -0.54 -21.71
N PRO A 185 -0.53 0.23 -22.72
CA PRO A 185 -1.31 -0.32 -23.83
C PRO A 185 -0.68 -1.52 -24.55
N HIS A 186 0.62 -1.48 -24.75
CA HIS A 186 1.36 -2.54 -25.44
C HIS A 186 1.51 -3.84 -24.64
N LEU A 187 1.28 -3.80 -23.32
CA LEU A 187 1.40 -4.97 -22.45
C LEU A 187 0.06 -5.71 -22.23
N VAL A 188 -1.07 -5.15 -22.68
CA VAL A 188 -2.41 -5.78 -22.50
C VAL A 188 -2.44 -7.22 -22.99
N THR A 189 -1.98 -7.45 -24.23
CA THR A 189 -1.98 -8.80 -24.84
C THR A 189 -1.00 -9.74 -24.11
N ASN A 190 0.13 -9.21 -23.64
CA ASN A 190 1.10 -9.99 -22.88
C ASN A 190 0.48 -10.48 -21.55
N TRP A 191 -0.17 -9.58 -20.81
CA TRP A 191 -0.87 -9.94 -19.59
C TRP A 191 -1.98 -10.98 -19.82
N GLN A 192 -2.77 -10.84 -20.87
CA GLN A 192 -3.77 -11.86 -21.23
C GLN A 192 -3.16 -13.23 -21.46
N ARG A 193 -2.00 -13.29 -22.12
CA ARG A 193 -1.27 -14.55 -22.37
C ARG A 193 -0.74 -15.15 -21.07
N GLU A 194 -0.10 -14.34 -20.23
CA GLU A 194 0.44 -14.77 -18.94
C GLU A 194 -0.66 -15.30 -18.01
N ILE A 195 -1.81 -14.58 -17.92
CA ILE A 195 -2.96 -15.02 -17.15
C ILE A 195 -3.42 -16.41 -17.58
N ARG A 196 -3.60 -16.65 -18.89
CA ARG A 196 -4.01 -17.95 -19.42
C ARG A 196 -2.99 -19.05 -19.13
N SER A 197 -1.71 -18.71 -19.19
CA SER A 197 -0.62 -19.66 -18.95
C SER A 197 -0.58 -20.09 -17.48
N PHE A 198 -0.69 -19.16 -16.55
CA PHE A 198 -0.38 -19.39 -15.15
C PHE A 198 -1.59 -19.52 -14.23
N LEU A 199 -2.71 -18.83 -14.47
CA LEU A 199 -3.84 -18.84 -13.55
C LEU A 199 -4.91 -19.90 -13.88
N ARG A 200 -5.51 -20.42 -12.82
CA ARG A 200 -6.72 -21.26 -12.87
C ARG A 200 -7.72 -20.78 -11.83
N ASN A 201 -9.00 -20.90 -12.14
CA ASN A 201 -10.09 -20.66 -11.20
C ASN A 201 -10.40 -21.94 -10.39
N ALA A 202 -11.37 -21.87 -9.48
CA ALA A 202 -11.77 -22.99 -8.64
C ALA A 202 -12.25 -24.24 -9.43
N ASP A 203 -12.73 -24.05 -10.65
CA ASP A 203 -13.17 -25.14 -11.54
C ASP A 203 -12.02 -25.71 -12.38
N GLY A 204 -10.78 -25.23 -12.19
CA GLY A 204 -9.60 -25.62 -12.95
C GLY A 204 -9.52 -25.00 -14.36
N ASN A 205 -10.45 -24.10 -14.69
CA ASN A 205 -10.48 -23.37 -15.97
C ASN A 205 -9.65 -22.09 -15.92
N GLU A 206 -9.45 -21.49 -17.09
CA GLU A 206 -8.87 -20.14 -17.17
C GLU A 206 -9.82 -19.12 -16.52
N PRO A 207 -9.30 -18.13 -15.75
CA PRO A 207 -10.16 -17.08 -15.21
C PRO A 207 -10.74 -16.21 -16.34
N THR A 208 -11.96 -15.73 -16.14
CA THR A 208 -12.62 -14.82 -17.09
C THR A 208 -11.93 -13.47 -17.09
N VAL A 209 -11.53 -12.98 -18.27
CA VAL A 209 -10.80 -11.71 -18.44
C VAL A 209 -11.62 -10.76 -19.30
N HIS A 210 -11.83 -9.54 -18.82
CA HIS A 210 -12.44 -8.46 -19.58
C HIS A 210 -11.46 -7.29 -19.77
N VAL A 211 -11.23 -6.87 -21.00
CA VAL A 211 -10.39 -5.71 -21.34
C VAL A 211 -11.28 -4.50 -21.56
N LEU A 212 -11.12 -3.47 -20.75
CA LEU A 212 -11.87 -2.22 -20.84
C LEU A 212 -11.49 -1.48 -22.13
N ARG A 213 -12.50 -0.90 -22.79
CA ARG A 213 -12.33 -0.18 -24.04
C ARG A 213 -13.01 1.20 -23.98
N GLY A 214 -12.43 2.16 -24.68
CA GLY A 214 -12.99 3.51 -24.79
C GLY A 214 -12.91 4.31 -23.48
N LEU A 215 -13.13 5.62 -23.61
CA LEU A 215 -13.07 6.58 -22.49
C LEU A 215 -14.42 6.74 -21.78
N LYS A 216 -15.51 6.27 -22.38
CA LYS A 216 -16.85 6.35 -21.77
C LYS A 216 -17.12 5.04 -21.04
N PRO A 217 -17.45 5.08 -19.73
CA PRO A 217 -17.87 3.91 -18.99
C PRO A 217 -19.12 3.28 -19.60
N TYR A 218 -19.20 1.97 -19.55
CA TYR A 218 -20.34 1.13 -19.93
C TYR A 218 -20.51 0.05 -18.88
N ASP A 219 -21.61 -0.68 -18.91
CA ASP A 219 -21.87 -1.78 -17.99
C ASP A 219 -20.88 -2.91 -18.24
N LEU A 220 -20.02 -3.17 -17.25
CA LEU A 220 -18.99 -4.19 -17.36
C LEU A 220 -19.59 -5.57 -17.19
N PRO A 221 -19.28 -6.53 -18.09
CA PRO A 221 -19.64 -7.93 -17.87
C PRO A 221 -18.97 -8.46 -16.61
N CYS A 222 -19.60 -9.46 -15.98
CA CYS A 222 -18.98 -10.15 -14.84
C CYS A 222 -17.70 -10.86 -15.30
N ALA A 223 -16.58 -10.53 -14.68
CA ALA A 223 -15.29 -11.13 -14.95
C ALA A 223 -14.45 -11.22 -13.66
N GLN A 224 -13.55 -12.19 -13.60
CA GLN A 224 -12.62 -12.33 -12.49
C GLN A 224 -11.47 -11.32 -12.60
N ILE A 225 -11.07 -10.98 -13.82
CA ILE A 225 -9.95 -10.06 -14.08
C ILE A 225 -10.39 -8.99 -15.07
N TYR A 226 -10.17 -7.74 -14.72
CA TYR A 226 -10.39 -6.58 -15.57
C TYR A 226 -9.05 -5.95 -15.92
N ILE A 227 -8.80 -5.72 -17.21
CA ILE A 227 -7.57 -5.08 -17.69
C ILE A 227 -7.94 -3.71 -18.25
N VAL A 228 -7.27 -2.68 -17.79
CA VAL A 228 -7.39 -1.31 -18.29
C VAL A 228 -5.99 -0.73 -18.56
N HIS A 229 -5.83 -0.04 -19.68
CA HIS A 229 -4.57 0.67 -19.89
C HIS A 229 -4.62 2.11 -19.35
N TYR A 230 -3.48 2.64 -18.96
CA TYR A 230 -3.35 3.93 -18.28
C TYR A 230 -4.08 5.10 -18.97
N LEU A 231 -4.11 5.13 -20.30
CA LEU A 231 -4.75 6.22 -21.04
C LEU A 231 -6.27 6.26 -20.86
N LEU A 232 -6.91 5.14 -20.50
CA LEU A 232 -8.34 5.07 -20.28
C LEU A 232 -8.74 5.48 -18.86
N LEU A 233 -7.86 5.41 -17.88
CA LEU A 233 -8.18 5.66 -16.47
C LEU A 233 -8.94 6.96 -16.25
N ARG A 234 -8.57 8.03 -16.94
CA ARG A 234 -9.25 9.35 -16.81
C ARG A 234 -10.75 9.27 -17.10
N GLY A 235 -11.15 8.51 -18.11
CA GLY A 235 -12.55 8.33 -18.47
C GLY A 235 -13.32 7.45 -17.47
N TRP A 236 -12.63 6.56 -16.79
CA TRP A 236 -13.18 5.60 -15.84
C TRP A 236 -13.04 6.02 -14.37
N LYS A 237 -12.52 7.23 -14.11
CA LYS A 237 -12.23 7.78 -12.78
C LYS A 237 -13.38 7.66 -11.78
N GLN A 238 -14.62 7.83 -12.23
CA GLN A 238 -15.79 7.77 -11.36
C GLN A 238 -16.45 6.38 -11.32
N ALA A 239 -16.19 5.53 -12.30
CA ALA A 239 -16.82 4.22 -12.43
C ALA A 239 -16.01 3.14 -11.70
N LEU A 240 -14.69 3.05 -11.94
CA LEU A 240 -13.84 2.03 -11.32
C LEU A 240 -13.88 2.01 -9.80
N PRO A 241 -13.85 3.16 -9.08
CA PRO A 241 -13.92 3.14 -7.62
C PRO A 241 -15.27 2.67 -7.05
N LYS A 242 -16.30 2.47 -7.86
CA LYS A 242 -17.58 1.92 -7.43
C LYS A 242 -17.61 0.40 -7.46
N LEU A 243 -16.61 -0.21 -8.07
CA LEU A 243 -16.43 -1.65 -8.13
C LEU A 243 -15.54 -2.10 -6.96
N ASP A 244 -15.93 -3.18 -6.31
CA ASP A 244 -15.23 -3.71 -5.14
C ASP A 244 -14.14 -4.68 -5.59
N PHE A 245 -13.03 -4.14 -6.08
CA PHE A 245 -11.86 -4.94 -6.43
C PHE A 245 -11.16 -5.48 -5.20
N ALA A 246 -10.90 -6.78 -5.16
CA ALA A 246 -10.12 -7.42 -4.11
C ALA A 246 -8.63 -7.06 -4.18
N ALA A 247 -8.13 -6.83 -5.41
CA ALA A 247 -6.77 -6.34 -5.62
C ALA A 247 -6.68 -5.44 -6.85
N VAL A 248 -5.70 -4.54 -6.82
CA VAL A 248 -5.29 -3.73 -7.97
C VAL A 248 -3.80 -3.89 -8.20
N ILE A 249 -3.41 -4.19 -9.43
CA ILE A 249 -2.01 -4.25 -9.86
C ILE A 249 -1.75 -3.13 -10.86
N PHE A 250 -0.72 -2.34 -10.60
CA PHE A 250 -0.20 -1.32 -11.50
C PHE A 250 1.13 -1.82 -12.10
N ASP A 251 1.11 -2.21 -13.36
CA ASP A 251 2.34 -2.58 -14.07
C ASP A 251 3.00 -1.35 -14.67
N GLU A 252 4.33 -1.27 -14.62
CA GLU A 252 5.09 -0.07 -14.94
C GLU A 252 4.55 1.15 -14.19
N ILE A 253 4.45 1.03 -12.85
CA ILE A 253 3.81 2.04 -11.98
C ILE A 253 4.42 3.45 -12.11
N GLN A 254 5.64 3.57 -12.62
CA GLN A 254 6.26 4.86 -12.96
C GLN A 254 5.47 5.68 -14.01
N GLU A 255 4.51 5.06 -14.73
CA GLU A 255 3.54 5.78 -15.55
C GLU A 255 2.70 6.78 -14.74
N LEU A 256 2.63 6.61 -13.42
CA LEU A 256 1.89 7.47 -12.48
C LEU A 256 2.78 8.51 -11.78
N ARG A 257 3.98 8.75 -12.27
CA ARG A 257 4.98 9.66 -11.66
C ARG A 257 4.56 11.13 -11.49
N HIS A 258 3.50 11.56 -12.14
CA HIS A 258 3.04 12.95 -12.07
C HIS A 258 1.70 13.03 -11.32
N SER A 259 1.75 13.44 -10.06
CA SER A 259 0.59 13.51 -9.15
C SER A 259 -0.52 14.48 -9.60
N GLY A 260 -0.17 15.52 -10.38
CA GLY A 260 -1.13 16.48 -10.93
C GLY A 260 -1.97 16.01 -12.11
N THR A 261 -1.81 14.75 -12.57
CA THR A 261 -2.52 14.26 -13.76
C THR A 261 -3.86 13.59 -13.41
N GLU A 262 -4.83 13.69 -14.33
CA GLU A 262 -6.11 12.97 -14.21
C GLU A 262 -5.91 11.44 -14.13
N LYS A 263 -4.90 10.92 -14.82
CA LYS A 263 -4.48 9.52 -14.76
C LYS A 263 -4.10 9.12 -13.33
N TYR A 264 -3.26 9.91 -12.67
CA TYR A 264 -2.84 9.69 -11.28
C TYR A 264 -4.04 9.78 -10.34
N SER A 265 -4.87 10.83 -10.47
CA SER A 265 -6.06 11.01 -9.64
C SER A 265 -7.03 9.83 -9.74
N ALA A 266 -7.23 9.27 -10.95
CA ALA A 266 -8.06 8.10 -11.15
C ALA A 266 -7.47 6.84 -10.50
N ALA A 267 -6.16 6.61 -10.67
CA ALA A 267 -5.44 5.50 -10.05
C ALA A 267 -5.51 5.57 -8.51
N SER A 268 -5.31 6.77 -7.92
CA SER A 268 -5.37 6.98 -6.47
C SER A 268 -6.74 6.62 -5.89
N LEU A 269 -7.84 7.03 -6.55
CA LEU A 269 -9.20 6.74 -6.09
C LEU A 269 -9.50 5.23 -6.06
N VAL A 270 -9.00 4.48 -7.03
CA VAL A 270 -9.16 3.02 -7.07
C VAL A 270 -8.26 2.37 -6.01
N ALA A 271 -7.01 2.77 -5.95
CA ALA A 271 -6.04 2.24 -4.99
C ALA A 271 -6.46 2.50 -3.53
N GLU A 272 -7.11 3.64 -3.23
CA GLU A 272 -7.61 3.97 -1.90
C GLU A 272 -8.66 2.97 -1.41
N LYS A 273 -9.49 2.45 -2.31
CA LYS A 273 -10.57 1.51 -1.98
C LYS A 273 -10.14 0.06 -1.95
N ALA A 274 -9.18 -0.32 -2.78
CA ALA A 274 -8.76 -1.70 -2.87
C ALA A 274 -8.00 -2.14 -1.59
N PRO A 275 -8.34 -3.28 -1.00
CA PRO A 275 -7.64 -3.81 0.16
C PRO A 275 -6.19 -4.19 -0.15
N ARG A 276 -5.90 -4.56 -1.41
CA ARG A 276 -4.56 -4.88 -1.88
C ARG A 276 -4.17 -4.06 -3.09
N VAL A 277 -2.95 -3.50 -3.05
CA VAL A 277 -2.38 -2.72 -4.16
C VAL A 277 -0.94 -3.20 -4.40
N ILE A 278 -0.68 -3.63 -5.62
CA ILE A 278 0.64 -4.08 -6.05
C ILE A 278 1.15 -3.14 -7.15
N GLY A 279 2.30 -2.55 -6.94
CA GLY A 279 3.04 -1.85 -7.97
C GLY A 279 4.16 -2.73 -8.52
N LEU A 280 4.33 -2.77 -9.83
CA LEU A 280 5.46 -3.42 -10.50
C LEU A 280 6.28 -2.37 -11.23
N SER A 281 7.60 -2.40 -11.11
CA SER A 281 8.51 -1.51 -11.83
C SER A 281 9.85 -2.17 -12.06
N GLY A 282 10.42 -1.99 -13.27
CA GLY A 282 11.79 -2.35 -13.56
C GLY A 282 12.81 -1.22 -13.33
N THR A 283 12.33 0.01 -13.11
CA THR A 283 13.16 1.21 -12.94
C THR A 283 12.66 2.11 -11.79
N PRO A 284 12.71 1.62 -10.54
CA PRO A 284 12.09 2.32 -9.42
C PRO A 284 12.76 3.64 -9.04
N ILE A 285 14.04 3.84 -9.41
CA ILE A 285 14.89 4.89 -8.84
C ILE A 285 14.48 6.31 -9.28
N TYR A 286 13.88 6.48 -10.45
CA TYR A 286 13.53 7.80 -10.98
C TYR A 286 12.17 8.35 -10.52
N THR A 287 11.40 7.57 -9.75
CA THR A 287 9.99 7.89 -9.43
C THR A 287 9.57 7.53 -8.01
N LEU A 288 10.54 7.28 -7.14
CA LEU A 288 10.30 6.70 -5.80
C LEU A 288 9.32 7.53 -4.94
N ASN A 289 9.33 8.87 -5.05
CA ASN A 289 8.51 9.71 -4.17
C ASN A 289 7.01 9.74 -4.52
N GLU A 290 6.64 9.64 -5.80
CA GLU A 290 5.24 9.82 -6.23
C GLU A 290 4.51 8.49 -6.46
N ALA A 291 5.16 7.50 -7.07
CA ALA A 291 4.62 6.15 -7.20
C ALA A 291 4.52 5.45 -5.82
N LEU A 292 5.45 5.75 -4.93
CA LEU A 292 5.40 5.36 -3.52
C LEU A 292 4.19 5.94 -2.79
N GLN A 293 3.63 7.08 -3.17
CA GLN A 293 2.41 7.59 -2.53
C GLN A 293 1.18 6.74 -2.85
N LEU A 294 1.12 6.06 -3.99
CA LEU A 294 0.02 5.15 -4.32
C LEU A 294 0.13 3.79 -3.64
N THR A 295 1.36 3.30 -3.47
CA THR A 295 1.66 2.04 -2.77
C THR A 295 2.01 2.31 -1.31
N SER A 296 2.57 3.45 -1.02
CA SER A 296 3.20 3.85 0.24
C SER A 296 2.44 4.89 1.03
N GLU A 297 1.30 4.62 1.40
CA GLU A 297 1.10 4.76 2.83
C GLU A 297 1.95 3.70 3.59
N ALA A 298 2.55 2.77 2.87
CA ALA A 298 3.62 1.90 3.35
C ALA A 298 4.97 2.48 2.92
N LYS A 299 5.79 2.92 3.85
CA LYS A 299 7.24 2.95 3.65
C LYS A 299 7.67 1.53 3.28
N ILE A 300 7.88 1.28 1.99
CA ILE A 300 8.66 0.13 1.59
C ILE A 300 10.05 0.43 2.10
N THR A 301 10.49 -0.36 3.05
CA THR A 301 11.89 -0.42 3.39
C THR A 301 12.57 -1.08 2.20
N VAL A 302 13.05 -0.25 1.28
CA VAL A 302 14.00 -0.63 0.23
C VAL A 302 15.26 -1.27 0.87
N ASP A 303 15.47 -1.05 2.15
CA ASP A 303 16.59 -1.57 2.95
C ASP A 303 16.65 -3.11 3.06
N GLY A 304 15.58 -3.83 2.77
CA GLY A 304 15.59 -5.31 2.76
C GLY A 304 16.00 -5.93 1.43
N LEU A 305 15.83 -5.21 0.30
CA LEU A 305 16.11 -5.73 -1.03
C LEU A 305 17.56 -5.50 -1.50
N PHE A 306 18.31 -4.61 -0.84
CA PHE A 306 19.70 -4.27 -1.19
C PHE A 306 20.76 -4.69 -0.19
N SER A 307 20.43 -5.47 0.84
CA SER A 307 21.42 -6.13 1.68
C SER A 307 21.92 -7.43 1.04
N GLY A 308 22.51 -7.31 -0.16
CA GLY A 308 23.49 -8.30 -0.62
C GLY A 308 24.64 -8.34 0.40
N PRO A 309 25.34 -9.49 0.56
CA PRO A 309 26.42 -9.60 1.51
C PRO A 309 27.47 -8.52 1.21
N LYS A 310 27.75 -7.67 2.21
CA LYS A 310 28.90 -6.75 2.14
C LYS A 310 30.12 -7.60 1.88
N GLN A 311 30.70 -7.45 0.69
CA GLN A 311 32.05 -7.93 0.45
C GLN A 311 32.94 -7.21 1.46
N SER A 312 33.54 -7.98 2.35
CA SER A 312 34.61 -7.51 3.19
C SER A 312 35.73 -7.04 2.27
N GLU A 313 35.95 -5.73 2.20
CA GLU A 313 37.21 -5.20 1.68
C GLU A 313 38.32 -5.79 2.56
N GLY A 314 39.11 -6.67 1.93
CA GLY A 314 40.32 -7.21 2.54
C GLY A 314 41.32 -6.08 2.70
N ASP A 315 41.79 -5.89 3.90
CA ASP A 315 43.04 -5.18 4.22
C ASP A 315 44.17 -5.76 3.36
N GLU A 316 44.67 -4.99 2.41
CA GLU A 316 46.02 -5.17 1.91
C GLU A 316 46.96 -4.23 2.64
N THR A 317 47.74 -4.82 3.55
CA THR A 317 49.00 -4.28 4.02
C THR A 317 50.09 -4.37 2.97
#